data_80bae0e9c4b6250c702c4d8f4fadacc9
#
_entry.id   80bae0e9c4b6250c702c4d8f4fadacc9
#
_cell.length_a   1.000
_cell.length_b   1.000
_cell.length_c   1.000
_cell.angle_alpha   90.00
_cell.angle_beta   90.00
_cell.angle_gamma   90.00
#
_symmetry.space_group_name_H-M   'P 1'
#
loop_
_entity.id
_entity.type
_entity.pdbx_description
1 polymer ?
#
loop_
_entity_poly.entity_id
_entity_poly.type
_entity_poly.pdbx_seq_one_letter_code
_entity_poly.pdbx_strand_id
1 'polypeptide(L)'
;MKHSFLLAAAALATSFAASAATNTFNLPASMNGAMARLYNFDTEQITDSVVVADGKAVFRSDFIKPYAATLTVDNQEVVPIYIFDNNGVTIDVKEPSQPGAPYSVEAKGGLNDTYSQVMGELTHTAETYNSGQANNMNDDFTVVVHDAILTSTKRNIDNPVGYLMVVMFGQQWLQEDIPGLIRDFPFLEKYNKVEKMLTQMRGLKKTQPGNLYTNFEVSYDGTTHYLSDVVGKGDYVLVDFWASWCVPCRKEMRHILKAQKVYGDKGLKVLGIAVWDNPANSLKAATDWGLPWPVWVNGTEKVTDLYGITGIPCIILFGPDGTILARDLHGDDISATIARYLK
;
A
#
# COMPACT_ATOMS: atom_id res chain seq x y z
N MET A 1 -39.98 -67.69 -34.68
CA MET A 1 -39.92 -66.41 -35.35
C MET A 1 -40.30 -65.30 -34.31
N LYS A 2 -39.37 -64.69 -33.73
CA LYS A 2 -39.58 -63.52 -32.83
C LYS A 2 -38.60 -62.44 -33.27
N HIS A 3 -39.12 -61.38 -33.87
CA HIS A 3 -38.35 -60.22 -34.27
C HIS A 3 -38.29 -59.29 -33.08
N SER A 4 -37.09 -59.02 -32.56
CA SER A 4 -36.80 -58.01 -31.56
C SER A 4 -36.46 -56.72 -32.30
N PHE A 5 -37.28 -55.65 -32.08
CA PHE A 5 -37.00 -54.31 -32.50
C PHE A 5 -36.08 -53.66 -31.44
N LEU A 6 -34.86 -53.33 -31.81
CA LEU A 6 -33.98 -52.46 -31.04
C LEU A 6 -34.31 -51.02 -31.42
N LEU A 7 -34.94 -50.29 -30.53
CA LEU A 7 -35.01 -48.83 -30.59
C LEU A 7 -33.68 -48.26 -30.10
N ALA A 8 -32.89 -47.69 -31.02
CA ALA A 8 -31.76 -46.85 -30.67
C ALA A 8 -32.26 -45.45 -30.30
N ALA A 9 -32.25 -45.15 -29.01
CA ALA A 9 -32.45 -43.80 -28.53
C ALA A 9 -31.15 -43.01 -28.76
N ALA A 10 -31.10 -42.19 -29.80
CA ALA A 10 -30.05 -41.21 -29.98
C ALA A 10 -30.30 -40.06 -28.97
N ALA A 11 -29.58 -40.09 -27.87
CA ALA A 11 -29.50 -38.92 -26.95
C ALA A 11 -28.71 -37.82 -27.65
N LEU A 12 -29.42 -36.80 -28.15
CA LEU A 12 -28.80 -35.55 -28.52
C LEU A 12 -28.28 -34.90 -27.21
N ALA A 13 -27.01 -35.08 -26.91
CA ALA A 13 -26.30 -34.28 -25.97
C ALA A 13 -26.08 -32.88 -26.62
N THR A 14 -27.05 -31.99 -26.43
CA THR A 14 -26.78 -30.57 -26.67
C THR A 14 -25.80 -30.11 -25.59
N SER A 15 -24.52 -30.17 -25.92
CA SER A 15 -23.51 -29.45 -25.15
C SER A 15 -23.80 -27.97 -25.29
N PHE A 16 -24.44 -27.39 -24.29
CA PHE A 16 -24.33 -25.97 -24.05
C PHE A 16 -22.84 -25.74 -23.75
N ALA A 17 -22.10 -25.36 -24.76
CA ALA A 17 -20.83 -24.69 -24.52
C ALA A 17 -21.20 -23.34 -23.87
N ALA A 18 -21.20 -23.30 -22.55
CA ALA A 18 -21.18 -22.04 -21.85
C ALA A 18 -20.01 -21.25 -22.44
N SER A 19 -20.27 -20.08 -23.01
CA SER A 19 -19.18 -19.24 -23.52
C SER A 19 -18.27 -18.97 -22.32
N ALA A 20 -16.98 -19.25 -22.50
CA ALA A 20 -15.99 -18.99 -21.46
C ALA A 20 -16.13 -17.56 -20.94
N ALA A 21 -16.22 -17.40 -19.63
CA ALA A 21 -16.20 -16.07 -19.04
C ALA A 21 -14.85 -15.40 -19.34
N THR A 22 -14.87 -14.13 -19.72
CA THR A 22 -13.66 -13.38 -20.05
C THR A 22 -13.65 -12.04 -19.36
N ASN A 23 -12.45 -11.60 -18.98
CA ASN A 23 -12.19 -10.21 -18.62
C ASN A 23 -11.56 -9.54 -19.83
N THR A 24 -12.26 -8.55 -20.39
CA THR A 24 -11.90 -7.88 -21.62
C THR A 24 -11.50 -6.45 -21.33
N PHE A 25 -10.27 -6.09 -21.70
CA PHE A 25 -9.78 -4.72 -21.63
C PHE A 25 -9.86 -4.08 -23.01
N ASN A 26 -10.60 -3.01 -23.14
CA ASN A 26 -10.58 -2.12 -24.28
C ASN A 26 -9.47 -1.10 -24.03
N LEU A 27 -8.40 -1.22 -24.78
CA LEU A 27 -7.16 -0.47 -24.62
C LEU A 27 -6.98 0.53 -25.76
N PRO A 28 -6.22 1.62 -25.57
CA PRO A 28 -5.82 2.51 -26.67
C PRO A 28 -5.17 1.77 -27.83
N ALA A 29 -5.46 2.18 -29.06
CA ALA A 29 -4.90 1.56 -30.26
C ALA A 29 -3.36 1.68 -30.34
N SER A 30 -2.78 2.67 -29.67
CA SER A 30 -1.33 2.84 -29.49
C SER A 30 -0.65 1.64 -28.80
N MET A 31 -1.40 0.81 -28.07
CA MET A 31 -0.92 -0.37 -27.38
C MET A 31 -0.98 -1.67 -28.20
N ASN A 32 -1.45 -1.63 -29.44
CA ASN A 32 -1.49 -2.84 -30.29
C ASN A 32 -0.10 -3.43 -30.49
N GLY A 33 0.01 -4.75 -30.33
CA GLY A 33 1.27 -5.48 -30.40
C GLY A 33 2.04 -5.53 -29.08
N ALA A 34 1.67 -4.74 -28.08
CA ALA A 34 2.29 -4.72 -26.76
C ALA A 34 1.87 -5.94 -25.91
N MET A 35 2.67 -6.27 -24.92
CA MET A 35 2.39 -7.38 -23.99
C MET A 35 1.61 -6.89 -22.78
N ALA A 36 0.35 -7.29 -22.68
CA ALA A 36 -0.47 -7.08 -21.50
C ALA A 36 -0.24 -8.20 -20.49
N ARG A 37 0.10 -7.87 -19.24
CA ARG A 37 0.31 -8.80 -18.14
C ARG A 37 -0.64 -8.53 -17.00
N LEU A 38 -1.25 -9.61 -16.53
CA LEU A 38 -2.15 -9.59 -15.41
C LEU A 38 -1.40 -10.03 -14.15
N TYR A 39 -1.49 -9.23 -13.09
CA TYR A 39 -0.89 -9.53 -11.80
C TYR A 39 -1.99 -9.75 -10.76
N ASN A 40 -1.79 -10.73 -9.90
CA ASN A 40 -2.55 -10.77 -8.65
C ASN A 40 -2.09 -9.61 -7.75
N PHE A 41 -3.01 -8.76 -7.33
CA PHE A 41 -2.70 -7.56 -6.54
C PHE A 41 -2.08 -7.88 -5.16
N ASP A 42 -2.46 -9.01 -4.56
CA ASP A 42 -1.96 -9.42 -3.24
C ASP A 42 -0.55 -10.03 -3.31
N THR A 43 -0.35 -10.95 -4.24
CA THR A 43 0.92 -11.72 -4.34
C THR A 43 1.94 -11.06 -5.26
N GLU A 44 1.53 -10.08 -6.06
CA GLU A 44 2.34 -9.39 -7.08
C GLU A 44 2.92 -10.35 -8.15
N GLN A 45 2.35 -11.56 -8.27
CA GLN A 45 2.76 -12.54 -9.26
C GLN A 45 1.96 -12.37 -10.55
N ILE A 46 2.63 -12.59 -11.70
CA ILE A 46 1.96 -12.65 -12.99
C ILE A 46 1.06 -13.90 -12.99
N THR A 47 -0.22 -13.68 -13.26
CA THR A 47 -1.21 -14.75 -13.36
C THR A 47 -1.50 -15.13 -14.80
N ASP A 48 -1.38 -14.17 -15.74
CA ASP A 48 -1.59 -14.40 -17.16
C ASP A 48 -0.94 -13.31 -18.01
N SER A 49 -0.78 -13.56 -19.33
CA SER A 49 -0.26 -12.56 -20.28
C SER A 49 -0.79 -12.82 -21.68
N VAL A 50 -1.14 -11.73 -22.38
CA VAL A 50 -1.64 -11.76 -23.75
C VAL A 50 -1.06 -10.60 -24.56
N VAL A 51 -0.99 -10.76 -25.88
CA VAL A 51 -0.65 -9.66 -26.78
C VAL A 51 -1.90 -8.84 -27.06
N VAL A 52 -1.81 -7.51 -26.97
CA VAL A 52 -2.91 -6.61 -27.32
C VAL A 52 -3.15 -6.68 -28.83
N ALA A 53 -4.37 -6.98 -29.23
CA ALA A 53 -4.80 -7.06 -30.60
C ALA A 53 -6.13 -6.33 -30.81
N ASP A 54 -6.24 -5.55 -31.88
CA ASP A 54 -7.44 -4.78 -32.21
C ASP A 54 -7.96 -3.91 -31.04
N GLY A 55 -7.03 -3.29 -30.29
CA GLY A 55 -7.33 -2.50 -29.11
C GLY A 55 -7.87 -3.30 -27.92
N LYS A 56 -7.58 -4.59 -27.87
CA LYS A 56 -8.10 -5.47 -26.78
C LYS A 56 -7.03 -6.38 -26.21
N ALA A 57 -7.12 -6.58 -24.89
CA ALA A 57 -6.51 -7.71 -24.19
C ALA A 57 -7.63 -8.54 -23.55
N VAL A 58 -7.68 -9.82 -23.81
CA VAL A 58 -8.76 -10.71 -23.36
C VAL A 58 -8.17 -11.87 -22.55
N PHE A 59 -8.57 -11.95 -21.28
CA PHE A 59 -8.15 -12.99 -20.35
C PHE A 59 -9.33 -13.91 -20.03
N ARG A 60 -9.10 -15.22 -20.03
CA ARG A 60 -10.12 -16.19 -19.64
C ARG A 60 -10.22 -16.29 -18.13
N SER A 61 -11.43 -16.37 -17.61
CA SER A 61 -11.70 -16.42 -16.17
C SER A 61 -12.56 -17.61 -15.74
N ASP A 62 -12.59 -18.66 -16.54
CA ASP A 62 -13.36 -19.87 -16.22
C ASP A 62 -12.84 -20.53 -14.94
N PHE A 63 -13.76 -20.84 -14.01
CA PHE A 63 -13.48 -21.59 -12.77
C PHE A 63 -12.50 -20.94 -11.78
N ILE A 64 -12.19 -19.68 -11.94
CA ILE A 64 -11.29 -18.94 -11.04
C ILE A 64 -12.10 -18.29 -9.94
N LYS A 65 -11.60 -18.32 -8.70
CA LYS A 65 -12.14 -17.45 -7.62
C LYS A 65 -11.79 -16.01 -7.95
N PRO A 66 -12.73 -15.06 -7.84
CA PRO A 66 -12.44 -13.65 -8.03
C PRO A 66 -11.29 -13.17 -7.11
N TYR A 67 -10.45 -12.30 -7.62
CA TYR A 67 -9.35 -11.68 -6.86
C TYR A 67 -9.07 -10.26 -7.36
N ALA A 68 -8.46 -9.44 -6.50
CA ALA A 68 -7.98 -8.12 -6.90
C ALA A 68 -6.76 -8.27 -7.83
N ALA A 69 -6.76 -7.52 -8.92
CA ALA A 69 -5.75 -7.61 -9.97
C ALA A 69 -5.25 -6.25 -10.44
N THR A 70 -4.06 -6.23 -11.03
CA THR A 70 -3.43 -5.09 -11.70
C THR A 70 -3.10 -5.48 -13.13
N LEU A 71 -3.30 -4.58 -14.10
CA LEU A 71 -2.86 -4.78 -15.48
C LEU A 71 -1.70 -3.86 -15.81
N THR A 72 -0.63 -4.43 -16.38
CA THR A 72 0.44 -3.67 -17.04
C THR A 72 0.46 -3.94 -18.54
N VAL A 73 0.90 -2.95 -19.32
CA VAL A 73 1.20 -3.10 -20.75
C VAL A 73 2.64 -2.64 -20.96
N ASP A 74 3.48 -3.51 -21.52
CA ASP A 74 4.93 -3.30 -21.68
C ASP A 74 5.61 -2.77 -20.40
N ASN A 75 5.25 -3.34 -19.25
CA ASN A 75 5.71 -3.01 -17.89
C ASN A 75 5.24 -1.63 -17.36
N GLN A 76 4.37 -0.93 -18.07
CA GLN A 76 3.71 0.25 -17.56
C GLN A 76 2.38 -0.14 -16.92
N GLU A 77 2.13 0.32 -15.69
CA GLU A 77 0.84 0.13 -15.03
C GLU A 77 -0.24 0.93 -15.76
N VAL A 78 -1.30 0.24 -16.19
CA VAL A 78 -2.41 0.80 -16.96
C VAL A 78 -3.71 0.75 -16.16
N VAL A 79 -3.93 -0.37 -15.45
CA VAL A 79 -5.07 -0.53 -14.54
C VAL A 79 -4.52 -0.90 -13.16
N PRO A 80 -4.47 0.04 -12.20
CA PRO A 80 -3.84 -0.19 -10.90
C PRO A 80 -4.59 -1.22 -10.06
N ILE A 81 -5.92 -1.17 -10.06
CA ILE A 81 -6.76 -2.10 -9.31
C ILE A 81 -8.08 -2.34 -10.06
N TYR A 82 -8.44 -3.60 -10.21
CA TYR A 82 -9.78 -4.04 -10.59
C TYR A 82 -10.02 -5.45 -10.02
N ILE A 83 -11.24 -5.97 -10.09
CA ILE A 83 -11.52 -7.33 -9.65
C ILE A 83 -11.61 -8.24 -10.86
N PHE A 84 -10.66 -9.18 -10.97
CA PHE A 84 -10.71 -10.27 -11.93
C PHE A 84 -11.83 -11.21 -11.51
N ASP A 85 -12.86 -11.33 -12.34
CA ASP A 85 -14.11 -11.98 -11.99
C ASP A 85 -14.44 -13.10 -13.01
N ASN A 86 -15.09 -14.15 -12.55
CA ASN A 86 -15.56 -15.24 -13.39
C ASN A 86 -16.93 -15.00 -14.04
N ASN A 87 -17.55 -13.84 -13.80
CA ASN A 87 -18.83 -13.46 -14.39
C ASN A 87 -18.70 -12.62 -15.68
N GLY A 88 -17.48 -12.47 -16.17
CA GLY A 88 -17.20 -11.59 -17.31
C GLY A 88 -17.16 -10.11 -16.91
N VAL A 89 -16.02 -9.48 -17.19
CA VAL A 89 -15.78 -8.05 -16.88
C VAL A 89 -15.34 -7.33 -18.15
N THR A 90 -15.81 -6.12 -18.32
CA THR A 90 -15.30 -5.20 -19.36
C THR A 90 -14.63 -4.01 -18.69
N ILE A 91 -13.41 -3.72 -19.10
CA ILE A 91 -12.60 -2.61 -18.58
C ILE A 91 -12.27 -1.69 -19.74
N ASP A 92 -12.80 -0.48 -19.73
CA ASP A 92 -12.50 0.57 -20.68
C ASP A 92 -11.36 1.44 -20.18
N VAL A 93 -10.27 1.50 -20.94
CA VAL A 93 -9.07 2.28 -20.63
C VAL A 93 -8.89 3.37 -21.67
N LYS A 94 -8.78 4.62 -21.22
CA LYS A 94 -8.59 5.79 -22.08
C LYS A 94 -7.21 6.40 -21.82
N GLU A 95 -6.62 6.94 -22.91
CA GLU A 95 -5.35 7.68 -22.84
C GLU A 95 -5.39 8.76 -21.75
N PRO A 96 -4.24 9.00 -21.09
CA PRO A 96 -4.10 10.11 -20.17
C PRO A 96 -4.46 11.45 -20.83
N SER A 97 -5.16 12.33 -20.10
CA SER A 97 -5.53 13.67 -20.59
C SER A 97 -4.33 14.59 -20.82
N GLN A 98 -3.19 14.29 -20.18
CA GLN A 98 -1.92 15.00 -20.31
C GLN A 98 -0.75 14.07 -19.98
N PRO A 99 0.47 14.35 -20.48
CA PRO A 99 1.66 13.55 -20.19
C PRO A 99 1.89 13.40 -18.66
N GLY A 100 2.07 12.15 -18.21
CA GLY A 100 2.29 11.82 -16.79
C GLY A 100 1.03 11.70 -15.94
N ALA A 101 -0.16 11.97 -16.47
CA ALA A 101 -1.41 11.65 -15.79
C ALA A 101 -1.70 10.13 -15.86
N PRO A 102 -2.46 9.57 -14.90
CA PRO A 102 -2.89 8.19 -14.97
C PRO A 102 -3.89 7.95 -16.09
N TYR A 103 -4.00 6.70 -16.53
CA TYR A 103 -5.06 6.28 -17.44
C TYR A 103 -6.42 6.43 -16.77
N SER A 104 -7.44 6.81 -17.55
CA SER A 104 -8.82 6.77 -17.07
C SER A 104 -9.36 5.35 -17.25
N VAL A 105 -9.83 4.74 -16.19
CA VAL A 105 -10.26 3.33 -16.15
C VAL A 105 -11.71 3.26 -15.69
N GLU A 106 -12.54 2.54 -16.43
CA GLU A 106 -13.91 2.21 -16.07
C GLU A 106 -14.10 0.69 -16.17
N ALA A 107 -14.29 0.01 -15.03
CA ALA A 107 -14.53 -1.42 -14.97
C ALA A 107 -16.01 -1.70 -14.73
N LYS A 108 -16.61 -2.61 -15.51
CA LYS A 108 -18.04 -2.97 -15.45
C LYS A 108 -18.20 -4.48 -15.43
N GLY A 109 -19.19 -4.91 -14.65
CA GLY A 109 -19.58 -6.31 -14.50
C GLY A 109 -19.05 -6.96 -13.23
N GLY A 110 -19.81 -7.94 -12.75
CA GLY A 110 -19.47 -8.73 -11.57
C GLY A 110 -19.20 -7.90 -10.32
N LEU A 111 -18.15 -8.26 -9.58
CA LEU A 111 -17.77 -7.57 -8.35
C LEU A 111 -17.19 -6.16 -8.57
N ASN A 112 -16.85 -5.77 -9.82
CA ASN A 112 -16.44 -4.39 -10.11
C ASN A 112 -17.59 -3.41 -9.98
N ASP A 113 -18.82 -3.82 -10.31
CA ASP A 113 -20.00 -2.99 -10.08
C ASP A 113 -20.24 -2.79 -8.57
N THR A 114 -20.06 -3.85 -7.78
CA THR A 114 -20.14 -3.77 -6.30
C THR A 114 -19.05 -2.85 -5.74
N TYR A 115 -17.81 -2.98 -6.22
CA TYR A 115 -16.70 -2.11 -5.81
C TYR A 115 -16.98 -0.64 -6.15
N SER A 116 -17.44 -0.37 -7.36
CA SER A 116 -17.79 0.99 -7.81
C SER A 116 -18.95 1.57 -6.99
N GLN A 117 -19.96 0.76 -6.66
CA GLN A 117 -21.06 1.17 -5.79
C GLN A 117 -20.55 1.54 -4.39
N VAL A 118 -19.73 0.69 -3.77
CA VAL A 118 -19.15 0.95 -2.43
C VAL A 118 -18.34 2.24 -2.43
N MET A 119 -17.46 2.44 -3.41
CA MET A 119 -16.67 3.67 -3.51
C MET A 119 -17.54 4.90 -3.73
N GLY A 120 -18.61 4.78 -4.53
CA GLY A 120 -19.61 5.84 -4.73
C GLY A 120 -20.38 6.18 -3.43
N GLU A 121 -20.80 5.18 -2.65
CA GLU A 121 -21.45 5.37 -1.35
C GLU A 121 -20.53 6.12 -0.36
N LEU A 122 -19.25 5.76 -0.29
CA LEU A 122 -18.26 6.42 0.57
C LEU A 122 -18.01 7.87 0.15
N THR A 123 -17.85 8.10 -1.15
CA THR A 123 -17.68 9.47 -1.71
C THR A 123 -18.91 10.32 -1.39
N HIS A 124 -20.10 9.79 -1.64
CA HIS A 124 -21.36 10.50 -1.35
C HIS A 124 -21.51 10.81 0.15
N THR A 125 -21.12 9.89 1.03
CA THR A 125 -21.13 10.12 2.49
C THR A 125 -20.24 11.30 2.87
N ALA A 126 -19.00 11.34 2.34
CA ALA A 126 -18.05 12.42 2.61
C ALA A 126 -18.55 13.78 2.04
N GLU A 127 -19.08 13.78 0.80
CA GLU A 127 -19.61 14.99 0.16
C GLU A 127 -20.84 15.52 0.87
N THR A 128 -21.78 14.64 1.28
CA THR A 128 -22.99 14.99 2.00
C THR A 128 -22.67 15.63 3.35
N TYR A 129 -21.69 15.08 4.07
CA TYR A 129 -21.21 15.66 5.32
C TYR A 129 -20.61 17.06 5.09
N ASN A 130 -19.68 17.19 4.13
CA ASN A 130 -18.99 18.45 3.82
C ASN A 130 -19.95 19.55 3.31
N SER A 131 -21.07 19.18 2.66
CA SER A 131 -22.09 20.14 2.19
C SER A 131 -23.04 20.60 3.29
N GLY A 132 -22.95 20.05 4.51
CA GLY A 132 -23.85 20.35 5.61
C GLY A 132 -25.26 19.73 5.48
N GLN A 133 -25.42 18.74 4.58
CA GLN A 133 -26.70 18.06 4.32
C GLN A 133 -26.84 16.73 5.08
N ALA A 134 -25.81 16.33 5.84
CA ALA A 134 -25.84 15.09 6.61
C ALA A 134 -26.82 15.21 7.78
N ASN A 135 -27.62 14.16 7.99
CA ASN A 135 -28.55 14.08 9.12
C ASN A 135 -27.83 14.03 10.48
N ASN A 136 -26.53 13.73 10.50
CA ASN A 136 -25.68 13.55 11.67
C ASN A 136 -24.64 14.68 11.81
N MET A 137 -24.99 15.92 11.52
CA MET A 137 -24.07 17.06 11.60
C MET A 137 -23.47 17.31 13.00
N ASN A 138 -24.00 16.66 14.03
CA ASN A 138 -23.43 16.71 15.39
C ASN A 138 -22.32 15.66 15.62
N ASP A 139 -22.18 14.70 14.71
CA ASP A 139 -21.14 13.68 14.79
C ASP A 139 -19.87 14.19 14.12
N ASP A 140 -18.72 13.76 14.62
CA ASP A 140 -17.42 14.08 13.99
C ASP A 140 -17.36 13.43 12.60
N PHE A 141 -16.87 14.18 11.60
CA PHE A 141 -16.66 13.67 10.23
C PHE A 141 -15.89 12.34 10.20
N THR A 142 -14.91 12.23 11.08
CA THR A 142 -14.08 11.03 11.20
C THR A 142 -14.93 9.82 11.59
N VAL A 143 -15.87 9.98 12.52
CA VAL A 143 -16.77 8.91 12.97
C VAL A 143 -17.70 8.49 11.84
N VAL A 144 -18.31 9.45 11.14
CA VAL A 144 -19.26 9.16 10.04
C VAL A 144 -18.59 8.39 8.90
N VAL A 145 -17.40 8.83 8.49
CA VAL A 145 -16.64 8.17 7.42
C VAL A 145 -16.12 6.80 7.88
N HIS A 146 -15.60 6.69 9.11
CA HIS A 146 -15.19 5.43 9.70
C HIS A 146 -16.31 4.39 9.68
N ASP A 147 -17.50 4.73 10.18
CA ASP A 147 -18.65 3.82 10.25
C ASP A 147 -19.12 3.36 8.87
N ALA A 148 -19.09 4.25 7.89
CA ALA A 148 -19.42 3.92 6.51
C ALA A 148 -18.40 2.92 5.92
N ILE A 149 -17.08 3.14 6.13
CA ILE A 149 -16.02 2.24 5.70
C ILE A 149 -16.15 0.89 6.39
N LEU A 150 -16.29 0.85 7.71
CA LEU A 150 -16.40 -0.39 8.48
C LEU A 150 -17.62 -1.21 8.07
N THR A 151 -18.79 -0.56 7.89
CA THR A 151 -20.03 -1.21 7.44
C THR A 151 -19.86 -1.81 6.05
N SER A 152 -19.29 -1.05 5.10
CA SER A 152 -19.05 -1.52 3.74
C SER A 152 -18.02 -2.67 3.71
N THR A 153 -16.99 -2.59 4.55
CA THR A 153 -16.00 -3.66 4.72
C THR A 153 -16.68 -4.95 5.19
N LYS A 154 -17.44 -4.90 6.27
CA LYS A 154 -18.13 -6.08 6.83
C LYS A 154 -19.14 -6.68 5.87
N ARG A 155 -19.88 -5.85 5.12
CA ARG A 155 -20.86 -6.30 4.11
C ARG A 155 -20.22 -7.12 2.98
N ASN A 156 -18.95 -6.84 2.67
CA ASN A 156 -18.24 -7.45 1.56
C ASN A 156 -17.04 -8.32 2.01
N ILE A 157 -16.96 -8.68 3.29
CA ILE A 157 -15.74 -9.26 3.88
C ILE A 157 -15.31 -10.59 3.26
N ASP A 158 -16.24 -11.35 2.72
CA ASP A 158 -16.06 -12.70 2.15
C ASP A 158 -15.70 -12.69 0.65
N ASN A 159 -15.52 -11.50 0.07
CA ASN A 159 -15.17 -11.33 -1.33
C ASN A 159 -14.03 -10.29 -1.54
N PRO A 160 -13.45 -10.18 -2.76
CA PRO A 160 -12.36 -9.25 -3.04
C PRO A 160 -12.63 -7.78 -2.74
N VAL A 161 -13.90 -7.34 -2.74
CA VAL A 161 -14.24 -5.94 -2.38
C VAL A 161 -13.89 -5.69 -0.91
N GLY A 162 -14.30 -6.59 0.00
CA GLY A 162 -13.97 -6.48 1.42
C GLY A 162 -12.48 -6.54 1.68
N TYR A 163 -11.74 -7.42 0.99
CA TYR A 163 -10.29 -7.46 1.04
C TYR A 163 -9.66 -6.10 0.64
N LEU A 164 -10.12 -5.52 -0.49
CA LEU A 164 -9.64 -4.21 -0.93
C LEU A 164 -9.96 -3.11 0.09
N MET A 165 -11.14 -3.14 0.70
CA MET A 165 -11.50 -2.20 1.77
C MET A 165 -10.53 -2.29 2.96
N VAL A 166 -10.19 -3.51 3.40
CA VAL A 166 -9.21 -3.73 4.47
C VAL A 166 -7.84 -3.18 4.09
N VAL A 167 -7.36 -3.46 2.88
CA VAL A 167 -6.03 -3.01 2.43
C VAL A 167 -5.97 -1.50 2.24
N MET A 168 -7.00 -0.89 1.66
CA MET A 168 -7.02 0.54 1.36
C MET A 168 -7.25 1.43 2.59
N PHE A 169 -8.08 0.97 3.51
CA PHE A 169 -8.53 1.79 4.64
C PHE A 169 -8.05 1.30 6.01
N GLY A 170 -7.44 0.09 6.06
CA GLY A 170 -7.10 -0.57 7.31
C GLY A 170 -6.19 0.24 8.23
N GLN A 171 -5.12 0.83 7.70
CA GLN A 171 -4.16 1.58 8.52
C GLN A 171 -4.67 2.95 8.97
N GLN A 172 -5.43 3.62 8.13
CA GLN A 172 -5.86 4.99 8.40
C GLN A 172 -7.20 5.07 9.11
N TRP A 173 -8.17 4.24 8.70
CA TRP A 173 -9.56 4.35 9.15
C TRP A 173 -10.02 3.20 10.03
N LEU A 174 -9.48 1.99 9.84
CA LEU A 174 -9.91 0.78 10.55
C LEU A 174 -8.86 0.24 11.53
N GLN A 175 -7.87 1.05 11.91
CA GLN A 175 -6.76 0.59 12.74
C GLN A 175 -7.22 -0.10 14.03
N GLU A 176 -8.21 0.47 14.71
CA GLU A 176 -8.75 -0.08 15.95
C GLU A 176 -9.64 -1.32 15.70
N ASP A 177 -10.25 -1.45 14.51
CA ASP A 177 -11.15 -2.54 14.14
C ASP A 177 -10.43 -3.77 13.60
N ILE A 178 -9.24 -3.60 13.02
CA ILE A 178 -8.50 -4.68 12.38
C ILE A 178 -8.33 -5.91 13.30
N PRO A 179 -7.97 -5.78 14.59
CA PRO A 179 -7.89 -6.95 15.46
C PRO A 179 -9.23 -7.71 15.60
N GLY A 180 -10.33 -6.99 15.63
CA GLY A 180 -11.68 -7.55 15.64
C GLY A 180 -12.04 -8.24 14.33
N LEU A 181 -11.76 -7.59 13.20
CA LEU A 181 -12.00 -8.16 11.87
C LEU A 181 -11.18 -9.45 11.65
N ILE A 182 -9.92 -9.47 12.06
CA ILE A 182 -9.08 -10.68 11.95
C ILE A 182 -9.59 -11.80 12.83
N ARG A 183 -9.98 -11.50 14.09
CA ARG A 183 -10.56 -12.51 14.99
C ARG A 183 -11.81 -13.13 14.42
N ASP A 184 -12.70 -12.30 13.85
CA ASP A 184 -14.00 -12.73 13.33
C ASP A 184 -13.87 -13.36 11.93
N PHE A 185 -12.86 -12.97 11.15
CA PHE A 185 -12.58 -13.42 9.79
C PHE A 185 -11.10 -13.83 9.61
N PRO A 186 -10.63 -14.95 10.22
CA PRO A 186 -9.21 -15.32 10.25
C PRO A 186 -8.59 -15.58 8.87
N PHE A 187 -9.40 -15.82 7.83
CA PHE A 187 -8.89 -16.00 6.49
C PHE A 187 -8.21 -14.76 5.90
N LEU A 188 -8.47 -13.57 6.46
CA LEU A 188 -7.83 -12.32 6.05
C LEU A 188 -6.31 -12.34 6.26
N GLU A 189 -5.82 -13.05 7.29
CA GLU A 189 -4.36 -13.19 7.54
C GLU A 189 -3.62 -13.95 6.43
N LYS A 190 -4.33 -14.65 5.54
CA LYS A 190 -3.72 -15.36 4.42
C LYS A 190 -3.33 -14.44 3.26
N TYR A 191 -3.81 -13.20 3.28
CA TYR A 191 -3.43 -12.21 2.28
C TYR A 191 -2.11 -11.54 2.67
N ASN A 192 -1.14 -11.49 1.74
CA ASN A 192 0.19 -10.94 1.98
C ASN A 192 0.14 -9.46 2.40
N LYS A 193 -0.72 -8.67 1.75
CA LYS A 193 -0.85 -7.24 2.08
C LYS A 193 -1.49 -7.02 3.46
N VAL A 194 -2.41 -7.89 3.87
CA VAL A 194 -2.98 -7.84 5.23
C VAL A 194 -1.92 -8.26 6.26
N GLU A 195 -1.15 -9.32 6.02
CA GLU A 195 -0.05 -9.74 6.90
C GLU A 195 1.00 -8.65 7.05
N LYS A 196 1.38 -8.00 5.93
CA LYS A 196 2.30 -6.85 5.94
C LYS A 196 1.74 -5.71 6.79
N MET A 197 0.48 -5.34 6.60
CA MET A 197 -0.20 -4.32 7.39
C MET A 197 -0.19 -4.66 8.89
N LEU A 198 -0.52 -5.90 9.27
CA LEU A 198 -0.48 -6.35 10.67
C LEU A 198 0.93 -6.27 11.25
N THR A 199 1.95 -6.59 10.46
CA THR A 199 3.35 -6.49 10.87
C THR A 199 3.74 -5.03 11.13
N GLN A 200 3.36 -4.11 10.25
CA GLN A 200 3.58 -2.67 10.42
C GLN A 200 2.83 -2.12 11.64
N MET A 201 1.59 -2.51 11.87
CA MET A 201 0.82 -2.13 13.07
C MET A 201 1.50 -2.61 14.36
N ARG A 202 2.01 -3.86 14.39
CA ARG A 202 2.78 -4.39 15.53
C ARG A 202 4.08 -3.61 15.72
N GLY A 203 4.78 -3.28 14.65
CA GLY A 203 5.99 -2.45 14.64
C GLY A 203 5.71 -1.06 15.20
N LEU A 204 4.67 -0.40 14.71
CA LEU A 204 4.23 0.91 15.19
C LEU A 204 3.93 0.89 16.69
N LYS A 205 3.19 -0.12 17.17
CA LYS A 205 2.86 -0.27 18.60
C LYS A 205 4.10 -0.46 19.47
N LYS A 206 5.08 -1.24 18.98
CA LYS A 206 6.34 -1.52 19.72
C LYS A 206 7.28 -0.30 19.75
N THR A 207 7.15 0.60 18.81
CA THR A 207 8.06 1.75 18.65
C THR A 207 7.41 3.09 18.98
N GLN A 208 6.39 3.06 19.86
CA GLN A 208 5.80 4.27 20.44
C GLN A 208 6.71 4.92 21.48
N PRO A 209 6.61 6.23 21.71
CA PRO A 209 7.32 6.92 22.79
C PRO A 209 7.13 6.23 24.14
N GLY A 210 8.22 6.11 24.89
CA GLY A 210 8.30 5.38 26.15
C GLY A 210 8.78 3.94 26.02
N ASN A 211 8.76 3.35 24.84
CA ASN A 211 9.32 2.03 24.60
C ASN A 211 10.82 2.09 24.28
N LEU A 212 11.54 1.00 24.53
CA LEU A 212 12.91 0.85 24.04
C LEU A 212 12.93 0.64 22.52
N TYR A 213 14.02 1.05 21.89
CA TYR A 213 14.22 0.82 20.46
C TYR A 213 14.18 -0.67 20.11
N THR A 214 13.72 -0.97 18.90
CA THR A 214 13.84 -2.31 18.31
C THR A 214 15.08 -2.34 17.43
N ASN A 215 16.04 -3.22 17.72
CA ASN A 215 17.27 -3.30 16.94
C ASN A 215 17.00 -3.84 15.54
N PHE A 216 17.74 -3.35 14.58
CA PHE A 216 17.78 -3.83 13.20
C PHE A 216 19.17 -3.64 12.59
N GLU A 217 19.38 -4.26 11.45
CA GLU A 217 20.61 -4.13 10.65
C GLU A 217 20.33 -3.50 9.30
N VAL A 218 21.30 -2.76 8.79
CA VAL A 218 21.35 -2.24 7.42
C VAL A 218 22.69 -2.64 6.82
N SER A 219 22.64 -3.38 5.71
CA SER A 219 23.86 -3.87 5.03
C SER A 219 23.97 -3.27 3.63
N TYR A 220 25.13 -2.73 3.33
CA TYR A 220 25.48 -2.20 2.01
C TYR A 220 26.98 -2.31 1.77
N ASP A 221 27.36 -2.72 0.58
CA ASP A 221 28.78 -2.80 0.10
C ASP A 221 29.69 -3.56 1.08
N GLY A 222 29.21 -4.72 1.53
CA GLY A 222 29.96 -5.61 2.45
C GLY A 222 30.04 -5.11 3.89
N THR A 223 29.46 -3.96 4.22
CA THR A 223 29.40 -3.41 5.57
C THR A 223 28.01 -3.59 6.16
N THR A 224 27.92 -4.06 7.41
CA THR A 224 26.67 -4.18 8.17
C THR A 224 26.72 -3.26 9.38
N HIS A 225 25.69 -2.45 9.54
CA HIS A 225 25.49 -1.55 10.67
C HIS A 225 24.27 -2.00 11.47
N TYR A 226 24.34 -1.92 12.77
CA TYR A 226 23.22 -2.21 13.67
C TYR A 226 22.75 -0.91 14.35
N LEU A 227 21.45 -0.73 14.51
CA LEU A 227 20.93 0.45 15.22
C LEU A 227 21.53 0.55 16.64
N SER A 228 21.76 -0.60 17.27
CA SER A 228 22.47 -0.73 18.56
C SER A 228 23.90 -0.23 18.57
N ASP A 229 24.53 0.06 17.41
CA ASP A 229 25.88 0.64 17.38
C ASP A 229 25.84 2.14 17.72
N VAL A 230 24.67 2.78 17.56
CA VAL A 230 24.48 4.23 17.72
C VAL A 230 23.51 4.55 18.85
N VAL A 231 22.38 3.84 18.93
CA VAL A 231 21.31 4.08 19.90
C VAL A 231 21.58 3.31 21.20
N GLY A 232 21.28 3.93 22.37
CA GLY A 232 21.49 3.33 23.68
C GLY A 232 22.97 3.34 24.13
N LYS A 233 23.78 4.30 23.64
CA LYS A 233 25.21 4.46 23.95
C LYS A 233 25.52 5.69 24.79
N GLY A 234 24.52 6.27 25.44
CA GLY A 234 24.71 7.43 26.29
C GLY A 234 24.47 8.77 25.61
N ASP A 235 24.23 8.78 24.29
CA ASP A 235 23.90 9.97 23.52
C ASP A 235 22.40 10.04 23.15
N TYR A 236 21.89 11.23 22.92
CA TYR A 236 20.60 11.40 22.23
C TYR A 236 20.81 11.21 20.74
N VAL A 237 19.94 10.43 20.10
CA VAL A 237 20.05 10.13 18.68
C VAL A 237 18.79 10.52 17.94
N LEU A 238 18.91 11.39 16.94
CA LEU A 238 17.84 11.71 16.01
C LEU A 238 18.03 10.84 14.76
N VAL A 239 17.11 9.93 14.51
CA VAL A 239 17.13 9.07 13.32
C VAL A 239 16.09 9.59 12.33
N ASP A 240 16.55 9.85 11.10
CA ASP A 240 15.72 10.29 9.99
C ASP A 240 15.62 9.18 8.93
N PHE A 241 14.43 8.68 8.70
CA PHE A 241 14.13 7.76 7.60
C PHE A 241 13.69 8.56 6.38
N TRP A 242 14.44 8.44 5.29
CA TRP A 242 14.32 9.31 4.12
C TRP A 242 14.62 8.58 2.80
N ALA A 243 14.43 9.27 1.65
CA ALA A 243 14.85 8.80 0.33
C ALA A 243 15.28 9.98 -0.56
N SER A 244 16.12 9.72 -1.59
CA SER A 244 16.60 10.76 -2.52
C SER A 244 15.49 11.42 -3.33
N TRP A 245 14.44 10.69 -3.65
CA TRP A 245 13.26 11.16 -4.38
C TRP A 245 12.22 11.87 -3.50
N CYS A 246 12.38 11.81 -2.17
CA CYS A 246 11.41 12.34 -1.20
C CYS A 246 11.56 13.86 -1.05
N VAL A 247 10.70 14.61 -1.74
CA VAL A 247 10.69 16.09 -1.65
C VAL A 247 10.37 16.60 -0.24
N PRO A 248 9.40 16.05 0.51
CA PRO A 248 9.16 16.44 1.90
C PRO A 248 10.40 16.19 2.78
N CYS A 249 11.07 15.04 2.64
CA CYS A 249 12.27 14.72 3.43
C CYS A 249 13.35 15.79 3.25
N ARG A 250 13.58 16.24 2.01
CA ARG A 250 14.53 17.32 1.73
C ARG A 250 14.18 18.64 2.44
N LYS A 251 12.90 18.91 2.67
CA LYS A 251 12.47 20.09 3.44
C LYS A 251 12.80 19.93 4.93
N GLU A 252 12.64 18.73 5.48
CA GLU A 252 12.96 18.44 6.88
C GLU A 252 14.46 18.50 7.18
N MET A 253 15.33 18.19 6.21
CA MET A 253 16.80 18.26 6.37
C MET A 253 17.24 19.62 6.93
N ARG A 254 16.58 20.73 6.59
CA ARG A 254 16.92 22.08 7.12
C ARG A 254 16.67 22.19 8.60
N HIS A 255 15.60 21.58 9.11
CA HIS A 255 15.25 21.56 10.53
C HIS A 255 16.20 20.65 11.31
N ILE A 256 16.59 19.50 10.71
CA ILE A 256 17.59 18.60 11.29
C ILE A 256 18.97 19.26 11.36
N LEU A 257 19.41 19.96 10.28
CA LEU A 257 20.66 20.71 10.26
C LEU A 257 20.68 21.80 11.35
N LYS A 258 19.56 22.53 11.54
CA LYS A 258 19.42 23.52 12.60
C LYS A 258 19.56 22.86 13.98
N ALA A 259 18.88 21.73 14.20
CA ALA A 259 18.95 20.99 15.45
C ALA A 259 20.38 20.47 15.72
N GLN A 260 21.02 19.85 14.72
CA GLN A 260 22.40 19.36 14.81
C GLN A 260 23.37 20.50 15.18
N LYS A 261 23.23 21.69 14.57
CA LYS A 261 24.07 22.84 14.85
C LYS A 261 23.93 23.36 16.30
N VAL A 262 22.72 23.30 16.85
CA VAL A 262 22.40 23.83 18.20
C VAL A 262 22.74 22.83 19.29
N TYR A 263 22.51 21.54 19.05
CA TYR A 263 22.53 20.50 20.07
C TYR A 263 23.64 19.45 19.88
N GLY A 264 24.39 19.50 18.74
CA GLY A 264 25.46 18.54 18.47
C GLY A 264 26.50 18.48 19.56
N ASP A 265 27.03 19.65 19.97
CA ASP A 265 28.02 19.77 21.06
C ASP A 265 27.45 19.48 22.45
N LYS A 266 26.12 19.34 22.55
CA LYS A 266 25.41 19.01 23.80
C LYS A 266 25.02 17.53 23.90
N GLY A 267 25.47 16.69 22.94
CA GLY A 267 25.24 15.25 22.96
C GLY A 267 24.12 14.76 22.02
N LEU A 268 23.69 15.59 21.03
CA LEU A 268 22.81 15.12 19.96
C LEU A 268 23.65 14.52 18.84
N LYS A 269 23.36 13.27 18.49
CA LYS A 269 23.80 12.64 17.24
C LYS A 269 22.66 12.58 16.24
N VAL A 270 22.97 12.63 14.96
CA VAL A 270 22.01 12.43 13.87
C VAL A 270 22.44 11.23 13.05
N LEU A 271 21.48 10.42 12.61
CA LEU A 271 21.68 9.31 11.69
C LEU A 271 20.60 9.35 10.61
N GLY A 272 21.00 9.39 9.34
CA GLY A 272 20.09 9.21 8.22
C GLY A 272 20.01 7.74 7.81
N ILE A 273 18.81 7.22 7.58
CA ILE A 273 18.59 5.86 7.05
C ILE A 273 17.77 5.99 5.78
N ALA A 274 18.41 5.72 4.64
CA ALA A 274 17.72 5.74 3.36
C ALA A 274 16.94 4.43 3.17
N VAL A 275 15.62 4.57 2.91
CA VAL A 275 14.68 3.48 2.72
C VAL A 275 13.97 3.64 1.38
N TRP A 276 13.52 2.53 0.77
CA TRP A 276 12.76 2.52 -0.49
C TRP A 276 13.47 3.25 -1.65
N ASP A 277 14.80 3.20 -1.67
CA ASP A 277 15.60 3.96 -2.61
C ASP A 277 16.77 3.13 -3.14
N ASN A 278 17.28 3.52 -4.29
CA ASN A 278 18.54 2.98 -4.79
C ASN A 278 19.71 3.54 -3.95
N PRO A 279 20.57 2.68 -3.37
CA PRO A 279 21.68 3.12 -2.53
C PRO A 279 22.60 4.17 -3.16
N ALA A 280 22.90 4.05 -4.45
CA ALA A 280 23.73 5.01 -5.16
C ALA A 280 23.08 6.40 -5.25
N ASN A 281 21.75 6.44 -5.47
CA ASN A 281 20.99 7.69 -5.50
C ASN A 281 20.97 8.35 -4.11
N SER A 282 20.79 7.55 -3.06
CA SER A 282 20.78 8.05 -1.68
C SER A 282 22.16 8.62 -1.28
N LEU A 283 23.25 7.94 -1.59
CA LEU A 283 24.61 8.43 -1.33
C LEU A 283 24.91 9.72 -2.10
N LYS A 284 24.50 9.77 -3.38
CA LYS A 284 24.64 11.00 -4.17
C LYS A 284 23.84 12.15 -3.56
N ALA A 285 22.59 11.92 -3.20
CA ALA A 285 21.73 12.93 -2.59
C ALA A 285 22.27 13.42 -1.25
N ALA A 286 22.79 12.53 -0.39
CA ALA A 286 23.42 12.89 0.87
C ALA A 286 24.62 13.83 0.66
N THR A 287 25.44 13.57 -0.36
CA THR A 287 26.57 14.43 -0.75
C THR A 287 26.09 15.77 -1.31
N ASP A 288 25.16 15.75 -2.27
CA ASP A 288 24.62 16.96 -2.91
C ASP A 288 23.92 17.89 -1.91
N TRP A 289 23.27 17.33 -0.88
CA TRP A 289 22.59 18.09 0.18
C TRP A 289 23.53 18.50 1.32
N GLY A 290 24.78 18.02 1.31
CA GLY A 290 25.79 18.36 2.30
C GLY A 290 25.46 17.87 3.70
N LEU A 291 24.95 16.65 3.85
CA LEU A 291 24.57 16.07 5.14
C LEU A 291 25.83 15.81 5.98
N PRO A 292 25.98 16.41 7.18
CA PRO A 292 27.19 16.30 8.00
C PRO A 292 27.20 15.07 8.91
N TRP A 293 26.16 14.25 8.87
CA TRP A 293 26.00 13.03 9.70
C TRP A 293 26.10 11.74 8.89
N PRO A 294 26.34 10.60 9.56
CA PRO A 294 26.33 9.30 8.90
C PRO A 294 25.01 8.99 8.22
N VAL A 295 25.10 8.43 7.01
CA VAL A 295 23.93 7.96 6.26
C VAL A 295 24.12 6.48 5.97
N TRP A 296 23.18 5.68 6.45
CA TRP A 296 23.06 4.28 6.09
C TRP A 296 22.10 4.14 4.92
N VAL A 297 22.52 3.42 3.90
CA VAL A 297 21.73 3.20 2.68
C VAL A 297 21.29 1.75 2.59
N ASN A 298 20.26 1.46 1.79
CA ASN A 298 19.67 0.14 1.65
C ASN A 298 18.84 -0.32 2.88
N GLY A 299 18.18 0.61 3.54
CA GLY A 299 17.16 0.29 4.54
C GLY A 299 16.04 -0.50 3.88
N THR A 300 15.93 -1.79 4.19
CA THR A 300 14.99 -2.72 3.60
C THR A 300 13.57 -2.52 4.15
N GLU A 301 12.56 -3.12 3.49
CA GLU A 301 11.19 -3.15 4.01
C GLU A 301 11.10 -3.72 5.44
N LYS A 302 11.96 -4.70 5.77
CA LYS A 302 12.05 -5.24 7.14
C LYS A 302 12.31 -4.14 8.18
N VAL A 303 13.15 -3.15 7.86
CA VAL A 303 13.44 -2.01 8.77
C VAL A 303 12.21 -1.14 8.95
N THR A 304 11.54 -0.79 7.85
CA THR A 304 10.32 0.04 7.90
C THR A 304 9.16 -0.67 8.58
N ASP A 305 8.98 -1.97 8.35
CA ASP A 305 7.96 -2.79 8.99
C ASP A 305 8.18 -2.93 10.50
N LEU A 306 9.44 -3.12 10.94
CA LEU A 306 9.78 -3.19 12.36
C LEU A 306 9.42 -1.92 13.14
N TYR A 307 9.45 -0.78 12.47
CA TYR A 307 9.12 0.53 13.05
C TYR A 307 7.72 1.01 12.68
N GLY A 308 6.97 0.23 11.89
CA GLY A 308 5.65 0.60 11.41
C GLY A 308 5.66 1.88 10.56
N ILE A 309 6.73 2.05 9.77
CA ILE A 309 6.90 3.21 8.88
C ILE A 309 6.19 2.91 7.57
N THR A 310 5.14 3.67 7.28
CA THR A 310 4.32 3.54 6.06
C THR A 310 4.50 4.72 5.12
N GLY A 311 5.22 5.75 5.57
CA GLY A 311 5.53 6.95 4.78
C GLY A 311 6.78 7.64 5.31
N ILE A 312 7.42 8.44 4.47
CA ILE A 312 8.59 9.27 4.80
C ILE A 312 8.32 10.74 4.46
N PRO A 313 8.90 11.68 5.21
CA PRO A 313 9.88 11.49 6.29
C PRO A 313 9.27 10.86 7.55
N CYS A 314 10.06 10.04 8.27
CA CYS A 314 9.76 9.59 9.62
C CYS A 314 10.98 9.88 10.49
N ILE A 315 10.83 10.78 11.46
CA ILE A 315 11.93 11.26 12.30
C ILE A 315 11.65 10.85 13.74
N ILE A 316 12.61 10.12 14.35
CA ILE A 316 12.48 9.54 15.68
C ILE A 316 13.63 10.01 16.55
N LEU A 317 13.32 10.52 17.76
CA LEU A 317 14.31 10.88 18.78
C LEU A 317 14.43 9.76 19.81
N PHE A 318 15.65 9.29 20.02
CA PHE A 318 16.02 8.30 21.04
C PHE A 318 16.79 8.95 22.17
N GLY A 319 16.52 8.50 23.40
CA GLY A 319 17.26 8.88 24.59
C GLY A 319 18.58 8.11 24.73
N PRO A 320 19.41 8.50 25.70
CA PRO A 320 20.73 7.91 25.97
C PRO A 320 20.69 6.42 26.30
N ASP A 321 19.60 5.94 26.86
CA ASP A 321 19.33 4.53 27.19
C ASP A 321 18.69 3.74 26.05
N GLY A 322 18.35 4.42 24.94
CA GLY A 322 17.66 3.83 23.81
C GLY A 322 16.14 3.88 23.90
N THR A 323 15.58 4.57 24.89
CA THR A 323 14.14 4.84 24.94
C THR A 323 13.73 5.77 23.79
N ILE A 324 12.65 5.46 23.10
CA ILE A 324 12.03 6.34 22.10
C ILE A 324 11.38 7.50 22.87
N LEU A 325 11.88 8.70 22.67
CA LEU A 325 11.38 9.90 23.34
C LEU A 325 10.26 10.59 22.56
N ALA A 326 10.36 10.55 21.25
CA ALA A 326 9.36 11.09 20.31
C ALA A 326 9.53 10.45 18.94
N ARG A 327 8.45 10.41 18.16
CA ARG A 327 8.48 9.97 16.77
C ARG A 327 7.57 10.83 15.90
N ASP A 328 7.72 10.68 14.59
CA ASP A 328 6.97 11.42 13.58
C ASP A 328 7.12 12.95 13.78
N LEU A 329 8.35 13.36 14.09
CA LEU A 329 8.70 14.75 14.29
C LEU A 329 8.81 15.48 12.95
N HIS A 330 8.29 16.73 12.90
CA HIS A 330 8.33 17.56 11.70
C HIS A 330 8.63 19.03 12.02
N GLY A 331 9.30 19.68 11.09
CA GLY A 331 9.50 21.13 11.13
C GLY A 331 10.17 21.62 12.42
N ASP A 332 9.61 22.67 13.02
CA ASP A 332 10.14 23.26 14.25
C ASP A 332 9.93 22.40 15.49
N ASP A 333 9.02 21.40 15.46
CA ASP A 333 8.80 20.46 16.56
C ASP A 333 10.04 19.60 16.82
N ILE A 334 10.89 19.38 15.82
CA ILE A 334 12.19 18.70 15.98
C ILE A 334 13.01 19.41 17.04
N SER A 335 13.29 20.70 16.83
CA SER A 335 14.08 21.49 17.78
C SER A 335 13.37 21.71 19.11
N ALA A 336 12.06 21.93 19.10
CA ALA A 336 11.25 22.14 20.32
C ALA A 336 11.23 20.87 21.20
N THR A 337 11.17 19.69 20.59
CA THR A 337 11.22 18.42 21.32
C THR A 337 12.60 18.15 21.89
N ILE A 338 13.68 18.34 21.10
CA ILE A 338 15.05 18.14 21.57
C ILE A 338 15.36 19.07 22.75
N ALA A 339 14.90 20.32 22.72
CA ALA A 339 15.10 21.31 23.80
C ALA A 339 14.52 20.89 25.16
N ARG A 340 13.58 19.96 25.20
CA ARG A 340 13.03 19.42 26.47
C ARG A 340 14.02 18.51 27.19
N TYR A 341 14.95 17.92 26.46
CA TYR A 341 15.92 16.93 26.96
C TYR A 341 17.36 17.48 26.99
N LEU A 342 17.75 18.29 26.00
CA LEU A 342 19.08 18.86 25.87
C LEU A 342 19.02 20.39 26.12
N LYS A 343 19.47 20.82 27.29
CA LYS A 343 19.50 22.21 27.69
C LYS A 343 20.82 22.92 27.31
#